data_b522ac83d7879ea90d040fb9218351ab
#
_entry.id   b522ac83d7879ea90d040fb9218351ab
#
_cell.length_a   1.000
_cell.length_b   1.000
_cell.length_c   1.000
_cell.angle_alpha   90.00
_cell.angle_beta   90.00
_cell.angle_gamma   90.00
#
_symmetry.space_group_name_H-M   'P 1'
#
loop_
_entity.id
_entity.type
_entity.pdbx_description
1 polymer ?
#
loop_
_entity_poly.entity_id
_entity_poly.type
_entity_poly.pdbx_seq_one_letter_code
_entity_poly.pdbx_strand_id
1 'polypeptide(L)'
;MKKLVYVTIALVALFAANSCKNKNNVPVISAADSVEVEDAMNDSTIYGVCGEGTSMHNLELISDDGDTLSVFIDDENPDVVQGGLLAGDRIALIGYKAEDGEMMAQKIINLTSLLGKWTSLDKNFDILAGGEVKNNVKAETNPWTSWKILNGKLLLNKDTFAIDNLGPDSLT
;
A
#
# COMPACT_ATOMS: atom_id res chain seq x y z
N MET A 1 33.44 45.48 -42.39
CA MET A 1 32.69 44.21 -42.57
C MET A 1 33.53 42.95 -42.30
N LYS A 2 34.86 42.92 -42.38
CA LYS A 2 35.71 41.72 -42.13
C LYS A 2 35.93 41.40 -40.67
N LYS A 3 35.72 42.28 -39.72
CA LYS A 3 35.93 42.08 -38.28
C LYS A 3 34.74 41.41 -37.59
N LEU A 4 33.54 41.48 -38.18
CA LEU A 4 32.32 40.89 -37.63
C LEU A 4 32.26 39.37 -37.85
N VAL A 5 32.86 38.87 -38.94
CA VAL A 5 32.87 37.46 -39.32
C VAL A 5 33.77 36.64 -38.39
N TYR A 6 34.85 37.20 -37.88
CA TYR A 6 35.76 36.53 -36.96
C TYR A 6 35.18 36.35 -35.54
N VAL A 7 34.33 37.24 -35.11
CA VAL A 7 33.68 37.18 -33.79
C VAL A 7 32.62 36.08 -33.78
N THR A 8 31.90 35.88 -34.89
CA THR A 8 30.90 34.82 -35.00
C THR A 8 31.53 33.43 -35.10
N ILE A 9 32.69 33.26 -35.73
CA ILE A 9 33.41 31.98 -35.81
C ILE A 9 34.04 31.62 -34.47
N ALA A 10 34.53 32.59 -33.68
CA ALA A 10 35.06 32.34 -32.34
C ALA A 10 33.97 31.93 -31.34
N LEU A 11 32.72 32.40 -31.51
CA LEU A 11 31.61 32.03 -30.62
C LEU A 11 31.08 30.62 -30.85
N VAL A 12 31.16 30.10 -32.08
CA VAL A 12 30.74 28.74 -32.43
C VAL A 12 31.75 27.69 -31.96
N ALA A 13 33.06 28.03 -31.87
CA ALA A 13 34.09 27.12 -31.42
C ALA A 13 34.07 26.86 -29.87
N LEU A 14 33.39 27.71 -29.08
CA LEU A 14 33.33 27.60 -27.62
C LEU A 14 32.20 26.67 -27.14
N PHE A 15 31.28 26.25 -28.01
CA PHE A 15 30.19 25.31 -27.65
C PHE A 15 30.48 23.86 -27.92
N ALA A 16 31.63 23.50 -28.49
CA ALA A 16 31.97 22.10 -28.83
C ALA A 16 32.78 21.34 -27.75
N ALA A 17 33.05 21.91 -26.57
CA ALA A 17 33.93 21.30 -25.58
C ALA A 17 33.26 20.91 -24.27
N ASN A 18 31.92 20.90 -24.19
CA ASN A 18 31.18 20.33 -23.03
C ASN A 18 30.48 19.02 -23.37
N SER A 19 31.23 18.08 -23.93
CA SER A 19 30.88 16.67 -23.86
C SER A 19 31.26 16.18 -22.48
N CYS A 20 30.43 16.49 -21.48
CA CYS A 20 30.47 15.82 -20.18
C CYS A 20 30.30 14.35 -20.42
N LYS A 21 31.33 13.59 -20.07
CA LYS A 21 31.21 12.16 -19.76
C LYS A 21 30.13 12.02 -18.67
N ASN A 22 28.91 11.82 -19.10
CA ASN A 22 27.88 11.30 -18.24
C ASN A 22 28.29 9.84 -17.97
N LYS A 23 29.05 9.61 -16.90
CA LYS A 23 29.05 8.32 -16.26
C LYS A 23 27.60 8.10 -15.86
N ASN A 24 26.91 7.27 -16.61
CA ASN A 24 25.66 6.68 -16.20
C ASN A 24 25.93 5.96 -14.87
N ASN A 25 25.81 6.67 -13.76
CA ASN A 25 25.44 6.07 -12.52
C ASN A 25 23.98 5.65 -12.72
N VAL A 26 23.79 4.52 -13.36
CA VAL A 26 22.59 3.73 -13.20
C VAL A 26 22.61 3.39 -11.71
N PRO A 27 21.65 3.88 -10.90
CA PRO A 27 21.57 3.43 -9.53
C PRO A 27 21.46 1.91 -9.63
N VAL A 28 22.36 1.21 -8.98
CA VAL A 28 22.24 -0.24 -8.80
C VAL A 28 21.03 -0.37 -7.86
N ILE A 29 19.86 -0.57 -8.45
CA ILE A 29 18.66 -0.91 -7.71
C ILE A 29 18.98 -2.25 -7.09
N SER A 30 19.11 -2.30 -5.76
CA SER A 30 19.32 -3.56 -5.06
C SER A 30 18.11 -4.46 -5.35
N ALA A 31 18.31 -5.78 -5.37
CA ALA A 31 17.20 -6.71 -5.61
C ALA A 31 16.01 -6.49 -4.63
N ALA A 32 16.26 -5.90 -3.46
CA ALA A 32 15.24 -5.52 -2.50
C ALA A 32 14.37 -4.34 -2.99
N ASP A 33 14.98 -3.32 -3.64
CA ASP A 33 14.25 -2.16 -4.17
C ASP A 33 13.40 -2.54 -5.39
N SER A 34 13.87 -3.51 -6.21
CA SER A 34 13.10 -3.99 -7.36
C SER A 34 11.86 -4.79 -6.94
N VAL A 35 11.94 -5.54 -5.85
CA VAL A 35 10.78 -6.29 -5.30
C VAL A 35 9.72 -5.33 -4.76
N GLU A 36 10.12 -4.27 -4.03
CA GLU A 36 9.16 -3.28 -3.51
C GLU A 36 8.44 -2.51 -4.64
N VAL A 37 9.13 -2.25 -5.75
CA VAL A 37 8.53 -1.56 -6.91
C VAL A 37 7.61 -2.50 -7.69
N GLU A 38 7.98 -3.76 -7.88
CA GLU A 38 7.14 -4.76 -8.57
C GLU A 38 5.89 -5.08 -7.76
N ASP A 39 5.99 -5.22 -6.44
CA ASP A 39 4.84 -5.44 -5.55
C ASP A 39 3.87 -4.24 -5.53
N ALA A 40 4.40 -3.01 -5.54
CA ALA A 40 3.58 -1.80 -5.60
C ALA A 40 2.87 -1.65 -6.96
N MET A 41 3.45 -2.12 -8.05
CA MET A 41 2.84 -2.10 -9.39
C MET A 41 1.74 -3.16 -9.57
N ASN A 42 1.73 -4.20 -8.73
CA ASN A 42 0.75 -5.29 -8.75
C ASN A 42 -0.24 -5.24 -7.56
N ASP A 43 -0.31 -4.13 -6.83
CA ASP A 43 -1.26 -3.98 -5.74
C ASP A 43 -2.69 -3.84 -6.29
N SER A 44 -3.52 -4.84 -6.04
CA SER A 44 -4.94 -4.88 -6.41
C SER A 44 -5.86 -4.46 -5.24
N THR A 45 -5.29 -3.94 -4.17
CA THR A 45 -6.06 -3.51 -2.99
C THR A 45 -6.86 -2.26 -3.29
N ILE A 46 -8.17 -2.31 -3.10
CA ILE A 46 -9.07 -1.17 -3.19
C ILE A 46 -9.28 -0.64 -1.77
N TYR A 47 -8.96 0.63 -1.58
CA TYR A 47 -9.17 1.32 -0.30
C TYR A 47 -10.41 2.18 -0.35
N GLY A 48 -11.11 2.27 0.79
CA GLY A 48 -12.30 3.09 0.89
C GLY A 48 -12.85 3.14 2.31
N VAL A 49 -14.07 3.65 2.42
CA VAL A 49 -14.84 3.74 3.65
C VAL A 49 -16.09 2.88 3.54
N CYS A 50 -16.40 2.12 4.59
CA CYS A 50 -17.62 1.34 4.70
C CYS A 50 -18.84 2.29 4.71
N GLY A 51 -19.72 2.15 3.75
CA GLY A 51 -20.94 2.96 3.61
C GLY A 51 -22.09 2.47 4.48
N GLU A 52 -23.12 3.31 4.62
CA GLU A 52 -24.33 3.00 5.40
C GLU A 52 -25.20 1.90 4.77
N GLY A 53 -25.06 1.66 3.46
CA GLY A 53 -25.76 0.59 2.74
C GLY A 53 -25.17 -0.81 2.96
N THR A 54 -24.13 -0.94 3.79
CA THR A 54 -23.52 -2.23 4.11
C THR A 54 -24.46 -3.13 4.90
N SER A 55 -24.48 -4.41 4.55
CA SER A 55 -25.29 -5.46 5.16
C SER A 55 -24.49 -6.74 5.38
N MET A 56 -25.13 -7.82 5.86
CA MET A 56 -24.44 -9.11 6.07
C MET A 56 -23.81 -9.69 4.79
N HIS A 57 -24.45 -9.48 3.64
CA HIS A 57 -24.04 -10.11 2.38
C HIS A 57 -23.52 -9.09 1.35
N ASN A 58 -23.42 -7.81 1.74
CA ASN A 58 -22.99 -6.77 0.82
C ASN A 58 -22.23 -5.66 1.56
N LEU A 59 -21.04 -5.36 1.08
CA LEU A 59 -20.28 -4.18 1.45
C LEU A 59 -20.59 -3.05 0.47
N GLU A 60 -21.11 -1.93 0.95
CA GLU A 60 -21.03 -0.67 0.24
C GLU A 60 -19.67 -0.03 0.54
N LEU A 61 -18.79 0.02 -0.45
CA LEU A 61 -17.48 0.63 -0.31
C LEU A 61 -17.44 1.95 -1.07
N ILE A 62 -17.26 3.04 -0.36
CA ILE A 62 -16.96 4.37 -0.93
C ILE A 62 -15.45 4.42 -1.12
N SER A 63 -14.98 4.18 -2.35
CA SER A 63 -13.56 4.08 -2.65
C SER A 63 -12.86 5.44 -2.56
N ASP A 64 -11.53 5.42 -2.40
CA ASP A 64 -10.71 6.64 -2.38
C ASP A 64 -10.72 7.39 -3.71
N ASP A 65 -11.04 6.69 -4.80
CA ASP A 65 -11.21 7.29 -6.14
C ASP A 65 -12.56 8.00 -6.29
N GLY A 66 -13.45 7.88 -5.30
CA GLY A 66 -14.76 8.52 -5.24
C GLY A 66 -15.91 7.69 -5.80
N ASP A 67 -15.66 6.46 -6.21
CA ASP A 67 -16.69 5.53 -6.69
C ASP A 67 -17.37 4.83 -5.50
N THR A 68 -18.66 4.54 -5.65
CA THR A 68 -19.38 3.67 -4.72
C THR A 68 -19.51 2.28 -5.31
N LEU A 69 -18.91 1.30 -4.67
CA LEU A 69 -18.90 -0.09 -5.06
C LEU A 69 -19.87 -0.88 -4.19
N SER A 70 -20.71 -1.71 -4.82
CA SER A 70 -21.49 -2.75 -4.14
C SER A 70 -20.74 -4.06 -4.30
N VAL A 71 -20.31 -4.65 -3.18
CA VAL A 71 -19.44 -5.83 -3.16
C VAL A 71 -20.12 -6.95 -2.42
N PHE A 72 -20.39 -8.05 -3.13
CA PHE A 72 -21.02 -9.22 -2.53
C PHE A 72 -20.05 -9.96 -1.61
N ILE A 73 -20.56 -10.36 -0.44
CA ILE A 73 -19.84 -11.13 0.57
C ILE A 73 -20.45 -12.53 0.62
N ASP A 74 -19.64 -13.53 0.34
CA ASP A 74 -20.03 -14.93 0.43
C ASP A 74 -20.09 -15.36 1.91
N ASP A 75 -21.26 -15.71 2.38
CA ASP A 75 -21.51 -16.15 3.76
C ASP A 75 -21.04 -17.60 4.04
N GLU A 76 -20.77 -18.38 2.99
CA GLU A 76 -20.14 -19.70 3.13
C GLU A 76 -18.66 -19.62 3.54
N ASN A 77 -18.04 -18.44 3.36
CA ASN A 77 -16.63 -18.17 3.72
C ASN A 77 -16.51 -17.07 4.77
N PRO A 78 -16.58 -17.40 6.07
CA PRO A 78 -16.51 -16.43 7.16
C PRO A 78 -15.17 -15.69 7.23
N ASP A 79 -14.10 -16.24 6.65
CA ASP A 79 -12.75 -15.66 6.68
C ASP A 79 -12.55 -14.52 5.68
N VAL A 80 -13.56 -14.25 4.85
CA VAL A 80 -13.54 -13.13 3.90
C VAL A 80 -13.47 -11.79 4.62
N VAL A 81 -14.20 -11.63 5.74
CA VAL A 81 -14.27 -10.38 6.50
C VAL A 81 -13.42 -10.46 7.75
N GLN A 82 -12.41 -9.62 7.84
CA GLN A 82 -11.53 -9.50 8.98
C GLN A 82 -11.75 -8.15 9.69
N GLY A 83 -12.08 -8.20 11.00
CA GLY A 83 -12.28 -7.00 11.84
C GLY A 83 -13.71 -6.46 11.87
N GLY A 84 -14.67 -7.15 11.20
CA GLY A 84 -16.07 -6.70 11.11
C GLY A 84 -16.26 -5.50 10.18
N LEU A 85 -17.52 -5.06 10.02
CA LEU A 85 -17.89 -3.95 9.14
C LEU A 85 -18.86 -3.03 9.87
N LEU A 86 -18.47 -1.78 10.04
CA LEU A 86 -19.32 -0.70 10.53
C LEU A 86 -19.24 0.50 9.57
N ALA A 87 -20.36 1.17 9.38
CA ALA A 87 -20.37 2.40 8.58
C ALA A 87 -19.38 3.43 9.13
N GLY A 88 -18.56 3.98 8.24
CA GLY A 88 -17.48 4.88 8.58
C GLY A 88 -16.10 4.22 8.80
N ASP A 89 -16.05 2.90 8.92
CA ASP A 89 -14.76 2.19 9.04
C ASP A 89 -13.93 2.30 7.77
N ARG A 90 -12.63 2.36 7.94
CA ARG A 90 -11.66 2.31 6.86
C ARG A 90 -11.42 0.88 6.44
N ILE A 91 -11.55 0.57 5.14
CA ILE A 91 -11.53 -0.77 4.58
C ILE A 91 -10.43 -0.91 3.54
N ALA A 92 -9.79 -2.07 3.51
CA ALA A 92 -8.99 -2.58 2.40
C ALA A 92 -9.68 -3.81 1.82
N LEU A 93 -10.01 -3.76 0.53
CA LEU A 93 -10.74 -4.79 -0.21
C LEU A 93 -9.83 -5.42 -1.25
N ILE A 94 -9.80 -6.74 -1.30
CA ILE A 94 -9.41 -7.53 -2.46
C ILE A 94 -10.69 -8.15 -3.02
N GLY A 95 -10.97 -7.87 -4.29
CA GLY A 95 -12.17 -8.37 -4.94
C GLY A 95 -11.91 -8.68 -6.41
N TYR A 96 -12.89 -9.33 -7.03
CA TYR A 96 -12.88 -9.65 -8.45
C TYR A 96 -14.29 -9.49 -9.03
N LYS A 97 -14.36 -9.26 -10.34
CA LYS A 97 -15.64 -9.26 -11.05
C LYS A 97 -16.00 -10.69 -11.45
N ALA A 98 -17.19 -11.14 -11.06
CA ALA A 98 -17.76 -12.39 -11.50
C ALA A 98 -18.19 -12.33 -12.98
N GLU A 99 -18.57 -13.47 -13.55
CA GLU A 99 -18.96 -13.57 -14.97
C GLU A 99 -20.21 -12.72 -15.31
N ASP A 100 -21.11 -12.53 -14.36
CA ASP A 100 -22.31 -11.69 -14.45
C ASP A 100 -22.01 -10.18 -14.27
N GLY A 101 -20.76 -9.84 -13.94
CA GLY A 101 -20.28 -8.47 -13.72
C GLY A 101 -20.40 -7.97 -12.29
N GLU A 102 -20.92 -8.77 -11.37
CA GLU A 102 -20.96 -8.44 -9.95
C GLU A 102 -19.54 -8.41 -9.33
N MET A 103 -19.32 -7.50 -8.39
CA MET A 103 -18.08 -7.44 -7.63
C MET A 103 -18.17 -8.38 -6.43
N MET A 104 -17.28 -9.36 -6.37
CA MET A 104 -17.19 -10.34 -5.30
C MET A 104 -16.02 -10.02 -4.39
N ALA A 105 -16.23 -10.10 -3.07
CA ALA A 105 -15.16 -9.99 -2.10
C ALA A 105 -14.34 -11.28 -2.06
N GLN A 106 -13.03 -11.15 -2.15
CA GLN A 106 -12.07 -12.22 -1.86
C GLN A 106 -11.50 -12.08 -0.44
N LYS A 107 -11.20 -10.85 -0.04
CA LYS A 107 -10.73 -10.50 1.31
C LYS A 107 -11.12 -9.06 1.63
N ILE A 108 -11.66 -8.84 2.81
CA ILE A 108 -11.98 -7.54 3.37
C ILE A 108 -11.25 -7.40 4.70
N ILE A 109 -10.47 -6.36 4.86
CA ILE A 109 -9.75 -6.06 6.10
C ILE A 109 -10.21 -4.72 6.62
N ASN A 110 -10.75 -4.69 7.83
CA ASN A 110 -11.12 -3.47 8.51
C ASN A 110 -9.87 -2.83 9.11
N LEU A 111 -9.41 -1.74 8.49
CA LEU A 111 -8.22 -1.02 8.92
C LEU A 111 -8.45 -0.27 10.23
N THR A 112 -9.69 0.15 10.51
CA THR A 112 -10.04 0.79 11.79
C THR A 112 -9.86 -0.19 12.94
N SER A 113 -10.28 -1.45 12.77
CA SER A 113 -10.11 -2.52 13.74
C SER A 113 -8.65 -2.99 13.87
N LEU A 114 -7.84 -2.79 12.82
CA LEU A 114 -6.41 -3.13 12.84
C LEU A 114 -5.60 -2.14 13.68
N LEU A 115 -6.06 -0.88 13.80
CA LEU A 115 -5.39 0.12 14.63
C LEU A 115 -5.48 -0.25 16.10
N GLY A 116 -4.37 -0.15 16.81
CA GLY A 116 -4.33 -0.41 18.24
C GLY A 116 -3.02 -1.00 18.71
N LYS A 117 -3.04 -1.44 19.97
CA LYS A 117 -1.89 -2.04 20.61
C LYS A 117 -1.95 -3.55 20.51
N TRP A 118 -0.91 -4.13 19.94
CA TRP A 118 -0.76 -5.56 19.76
C TRP A 118 0.41 -6.10 20.58
N THR A 119 0.21 -7.22 21.25
CA THR A 119 1.21 -7.81 22.14
C THR A 119 1.27 -9.32 21.95
N SER A 120 2.48 -9.84 21.73
CA SER A 120 2.80 -11.27 21.75
C SER A 120 3.87 -11.56 22.81
N LEU A 121 4.41 -12.77 22.82
CA LEU A 121 5.47 -13.17 23.77
C LEU A 121 6.75 -12.32 23.62
N ASP A 122 7.06 -11.92 22.40
CA ASP A 122 8.32 -11.25 22.03
C ASP A 122 8.11 -9.88 21.37
N LYS A 123 6.88 -9.50 21.07
CA LYS A 123 6.55 -8.23 20.39
C LYS A 123 5.51 -7.43 21.18
N ASN A 124 5.70 -6.14 21.21
CA ASN A 124 4.74 -5.19 21.75
C ASN A 124 4.83 -3.90 20.92
N PHE A 125 3.80 -3.60 20.16
CA PHE A 125 3.77 -2.48 19.23
C PHE A 125 2.36 -1.93 19.08
N ASP A 126 2.27 -0.67 18.64
CA ASP A 126 1.02 -0.03 18.28
C ASP A 126 0.99 0.15 16.75
N ILE A 127 -0.10 -0.25 16.11
CA ILE A 127 -0.43 0.08 14.72
C ILE A 127 -1.20 1.40 14.76
N LEU A 128 -0.65 2.43 14.13
CA LEU A 128 -1.21 3.77 14.13
C LEU A 128 -1.75 4.15 12.75
N ALA A 129 -2.68 5.11 12.73
CA ALA A 129 -3.17 5.66 11.48
C ALA A 129 -2.02 6.26 10.65
N GLY A 130 -2.18 6.24 9.30
CA GLY A 130 -1.16 6.79 8.40
C GLY A 130 0.02 5.89 8.10
N GLY A 131 -0.07 4.58 8.45
CA GLY A 131 0.97 3.61 8.08
C GLY A 131 2.15 3.56 9.05
N GLU A 132 2.04 4.14 10.23
CA GLU A 132 3.08 4.15 11.25
C GLU A 132 2.93 2.98 12.23
N VAL A 133 4.05 2.37 12.64
CA VAL A 133 4.13 1.40 13.74
C VAL A 133 5.03 1.96 14.82
N LYS A 134 4.54 1.96 16.05
CA LYS A 134 5.30 2.35 17.22
C LYS A 134 5.69 1.12 18.03
N ASN A 135 6.98 0.84 18.10
CA ASN A 135 7.52 -0.23 18.93
C ASN A 135 7.56 0.19 20.40
N ASN A 136 7.09 -0.69 21.30
CA ASN A 136 7.09 -0.47 22.75
C ASN A 136 8.17 -1.28 23.48
N VAL A 137 8.97 -2.09 22.77
CA VAL A 137 10.07 -2.88 23.34
C VAL A 137 11.38 -2.11 23.21
N LYS A 138 11.96 -1.66 24.33
CA LYS A 138 13.17 -0.81 24.34
C LYS A 138 14.44 -1.49 23.80
N ALA A 139 14.52 -2.81 23.85
CA ALA A 139 15.69 -3.59 23.42
C ALA A 139 15.53 -4.22 22.04
N GLU A 140 14.51 -3.83 21.27
CA GLU A 140 14.29 -4.33 19.91
C GLU A 140 15.36 -3.78 18.97
N THR A 141 16.11 -4.68 18.30
CA THR A 141 17.20 -4.30 17.38
C THR A 141 16.69 -3.94 15.99
N ASN A 142 15.56 -4.53 15.57
CA ASN A 142 14.92 -4.27 14.27
C ASN A 142 13.43 -3.99 14.48
N PRO A 143 13.08 -2.81 15.00
CA PRO A 143 11.68 -2.49 15.24
C PRO A 143 10.93 -2.28 13.94
N TRP A 144 9.68 -2.72 13.90
CA TRP A 144 8.76 -2.28 12.86
C TRP A 144 8.42 -0.81 13.07
N THR A 145 8.43 -0.04 11.99
CA THR A 145 8.19 1.41 11.99
C THR A 145 7.08 1.83 11.03
N SER A 146 6.75 0.96 10.08
CA SER A 146 5.70 1.22 9.09
C SER A 146 4.85 -0.01 8.83
N TRP A 147 3.61 0.23 8.39
CA TRP A 147 2.70 -0.82 7.96
C TRP A 147 1.90 -0.40 6.74
N LYS A 148 1.45 -1.37 5.97
CA LYS A 148 0.45 -1.24 4.91
C LYS A 148 -0.25 -2.57 4.67
N ILE A 149 -1.41 -2.53 4.04
CA ILE A 149 -1.99 -3.73 3.42
C ILE A 149 -1.52 -3.78 1.97
N LEU A 150 -1.17 -4.94 1.50
CA LEU A 150 -0.79 -5.20 0.11
C LEU A 150 -1.37 -6.55 -0.31
N ASN A 151 -2.25 -6.56 -1.30
CA ASN A 151 -2.90 -7.78 -1.79
C ASN A 151 -3.49 -8.65 -0.65
N GLY A 152 -4.18 -8.02 0.32
CA GLY A 152 -4.83 -8.69 1.44
C GLY A 152 -3.89 -9.21 2.54
N LYS A 153 -2.62 -8.81 2.54
CA LYS A 153 -1.62 -9.15 3.55
C LYS A 153 -1.17 -7.91 4.32
N LEU A 154 -0.81 -8.10 5.57
CA LEU A 154 -0.20 -7.05 6.39
C LEU A 154 1.32 -7.05 6.16
N LEU A 155 1.85 -5.92 5.70
CA LEU A 155 3.28 -5.65 5.67
C LEU A 155 3.66 -4.82 6.89
N LEU A 156 4.67 -5.28 7.63
CA LEU A 156 5.34 -4.53 8.69
C LEU A 156 6.79 -4.33 8.26
N ASN A 157 7.15 -3.12 7.84
CA ASN A 157 8.39 -2.84 7.10
C ASN A 157 8.45 -3.68 5.81
N LYS A 158 9.31 -4.73 5.79
CA LYS A 158 9.48 -5.70 4.68
C LYS A 158 8.90 -7.07 5.00
N ASP A 159 8.47 -7.28 6.23
CA ASP A 159 7.93 -8.55 6.67
C ASP A 159 6.45 -8.64 6.28
N THR A 160 6.06 -9.73 5.65
CA THR A 160 4.69 -9.95 5.15
C THR A 160 3.98 -11.00 5.99
N PHE A 161 2.77 -10.67 6.46
CA PHE A 161 1.94 -11.53 7.30
C PHE A 161 0.57 -11.73 6.66
N ALA A 162 0.08 -12.97 6.69
CA ALA A 162 -1.34 -13.22 6.47
C ALA A 162 -2.11 -12.76 7.71
N ILE A 163 -3.33 -12.27 7.51
CA ILE A 163 -4.28 -12.03 8.60
C ILE A 163 -5.28 -13.17 8.56
N ASP A 164 -5.15 -14.12 9.48
CA ASP A 164 -6.04 -15.26 9.60
C ASP A 164 -7.26 -14.93 10.45
N ASN A 165 -7.06 -14.10 11.48
CA ASN A 165 -8.15 -13.59 12.29
C ASN A 165 -7.82 -12.19 12.83
N LEU A 166 -8.75 -11.25 12.65
CA LEU A 166 -8.74 -9.92 13.24
C LEU A 166 -10.03 -9.73 14.04
N GLY A 167 -9.91 -9.74 15.34
CA GLY A 167 -10.99 -9.47 16.29
C GLY A 167 -10.68 -8.25 17.15
N PRO A 168 -11.59 -7.90 18.09
CA PRO A 168 -11.40 -6.73 18.96
C PRO A 168 -10.12 -6.77 19.79
N ASP A 169 -9.70 -7.98 20.20
CA ASP A 169 -8.55 -8.20 21.11
C ASP A 169 -7.56 -9.24 20.56
N SER A 170 -7.72 -9.67 19.31
CA SER A 170 -6.88 -10.72 18.70
C SER A 170 -6.49 -10.38 17.27
N LEU A 171 -5.22 -10.56 16.95
CA LEU A 171 -4.65 -10.51 15.61
C LEU A 171 -3.76 -11.73 15.45
N THR A 172 -4.12 -12.63 14.53
CA THR A 172 -3.34 -13.82 14.21
C THR A 172 -3.18 -13.99 12.71
#